data_d448defa9d4114462efcd67f8f198558
#
_entry.id   d448defa9d4114462efcd67f8f198558
#
_cell.length_a   1.000
_cell.length_b   1.000
_cell.length_c   1.000
_cell.angle_alpha   90.00
_cell.angle_beta   90.00
_cell.angle_gamma   90.00
#
_symmetry.space_group_name_H-M   'P 1'
#
loop_
_entity.id
_entity.type
_entity.pdbx_description
1 polymer ?
#
loop_
_entity_poly.entity_id
_entity_poly.type
_entity_poly.pdbx_seq_one_letter_code
_entity_poly.pdbx_strand_id
1 'polypeptide(L)'
;MERKNKLAPLERSWVLYDIGNSAYILLVATLLPIYFKALMPTSGINEEMYLSYWADAGALATVLVAILGPICGTLADQKGFKKPFFLVSAALGVVSCAALGITSNWLLFLGIYILSKVGFNASLVFYDAMLPEITSNKRMDKLSTLGYAFGYIGSVIPFVACLVLVLMAETFGLTQGTAMVIAFLITAAWWAVCTGPLAKRYRQTAYVPKQEKPIRATFRQLATTFRSARKEKHIFLYLLAFFFFINGVYTIIDMATAYGEALGLDTTGLLLALLVTQIVAFPFAILFGRLATKVDSGKLIKICILCYTGITLFAMFLMVQWQFWVLAVLVGMFQGAIQALSRSYLGKIIPQEQSGEYFGLMDICGKGASFLGMFLMARISQLTIGLNFRLFGLQLQHENIAVGALVILFIIGFILFCKADRLRKEKFGI
;
A
#
# COMPACT_ATOMS: atom_id res chain seq x y z
N MET A 1 -35.72 0.55 8.92
CA MET A 1 -34.72 0.66 7.80
C MET A 1 -33.35 1.21 8.21
N GLU A 2 -33.20 1.97 9.28
CA GLU A 2 -31.92 2.61 9.69
C GLU A 2 -30.81 1.68 10.18
N ARG A 3 -31.10 0.50 10.72
CA ARG A 3 -30.06 -0.43 11.21
C ARG A 3 -29.19 -1.08 10.12
N LYS A 4 -29.64 -1.12 8.85
CA LYS A 4 -28.89 -1.76 7.74
C LYS A 4 -27.64 -1.00 7.29
N ASN A 5 -27.48 0.27 7.67
CA ASN A 5 -26.41 1.13 7.18
C ASN A 5 -25.24 1.34 8.17
N LYS A 6 -25.41 0.99 9.44
CA LYS A 6 -24.37 1.16 10.48
C LYS A 6 -23.36 0.00 10.41
N LEU A 7 -22.07 0.34 10.62
CA LEU A 7 -21.00 -0.65 10.77
C LEU A 7 -21.21 -1.43 12.08
N ALA A 8 -21.05 -2.75 12.01
CA ALA A 8 -21.00 -3.60 13.19
C ALA A 8 -19.76 -3.25 14.07
N PRO A 9 -19.79 -3.55 15.38
CA PRO A 9 -18.64 -3.22 16.25
C PRO A 9 -17.30 -3.80 15.76
N LEU A 10 -17.31 -4.99 15.18
CA LEU A 10 -16.11 -5.62 14.62
C LEU A 10 -15.66 -4.92 13.33
N GLU A 11 -16.60 -4.56 12.44
CA GLU A 11 -16.32 -3.79 11.22
C GLU A 11 -15.69 -2.43 11.55
N ARG A 12 -16.19 -1.73 12.60
CA ARG A 12 -15.58 -0.47 13.08
C ARG A 12 -14.17 -0.67 13.59
N SER A 13 -13.93 -1.75 14.33
CA SER A 13 -12.59 -2.05 14.85
C SER A 13 -11.61 -2.35 13.74
N TRP A 14 -12.06 -2.97 12.65
CA TRP A 14 -11.27 -3.25 11.48
C TRP A 14 -10.90 -1.93 10.73
N VAL A 15 -11.87 -1.03 10.52
CA VAL A 15 -11.61 0.31 9.95
C VAL A 15 -10.67 1.13 10.84
N LEU A 16 -10.81 1.04 12.16
CA LEU A 16 -9.96 1.78 13.10
C LEU A 16 -8.49 1.33 13.01
N TYR A 17 -8.23 0.05 12.75
CA TYR A 17 -6.87 -0.41 12.49
C TYR A 17 -6.25 0.24 11.26
N ASP A 18 -7.02 0.40 10.17
CA ASP A 18 -6.56 1.07 8.94
C ASP A 18 -6.20 2.55 9.20
N ILE A 19 -6.98 3.24 10.04
CA ILE A 19 -6.66 4.59 10.53
C ILE A 19 -5.31 4.61 11.25
N GLY A 20 -5.07 3.63 12.12
CA GLY A 20 -3.84 3.55 12.93
C GLY A 20 -2.60 3.33 12.08
N ASN A 21 -2.63 2.31 11.23
CA ASN A 21 -1.46 1.91 10.45
C ASN A 21 -1.11 2.89 9.33
N SER A 22 -2.09 3.62 8.78
CA SER A 22 -1.86 4.58 7.70
C SER A 22 -1.00 5.78 8.14
N ALA A 23 -0.98 6.13 9.43
CA ALA A 23 -0.08 7.16 9.95
C ALA A 23 1.40 6.79 9.79
N TYR A 24 1.73 5.50 9.90
CA TYR A 24 3.09 5.00 9.69
C TYR A 24 3.54 5.18 8.24
N ILE A 25 2.65 5.02 7.26
CA ILE A 25 2.96 5.24 5.82
C ILE A 25 3.43 6.67 5.60
N LEU A 26 2.70 7.66 6.14
CA LEU A 26 3.08 9.07 6.00
C LEU A 26 4.41 9.38 6.70
N LEU A 27 4.64 8.82 7.88
CA LEU A 27 5.91 8.96 8.60
C LEU A 27 7.08 8.44 7.76
N VAL A 28 6.96 7.25 7.18
CA VAL A 28 8.00 6.61 6.34
C VAL A 28 8.26 7.39 5.07
N ALA A 29 7.22 7.96 4.48
CA ALA A 29 7.34 8.70 3.22
C ALA A 29 7.93 10.10 3.38
N THR A 30 7.92 10.66 4.61
CA THR A 30 8.26 12.08 4.84
C THR A 30 9.36 12.28 5.89
N LEU A 31 9.07 12.03 7.16
CA LEU A 31 9.96 12.38 8.27
C LEU A 31 11.15 11.42 8.43
N LEU A 32 10.97 10.13 8.16
CA LEU A 32 12.05 9.14 8.34
C LEU A 32 13.24 9.35 7.40
N PRO A 33 13.06 9.62 6.09
CA PRO A 33 14.18 9.93 5.21
C PRO A 33 14.96 11.17 5.66
N ILE A 34 14.26 12.21 6.14
CA ILE A 34 14.86 13.45 6.66
C ILE A 34 15.70 13.16 7.91
N TYR A 35 15.15 12.39 8.85
CA TYR A 35 15.87 12.00 10.05
C TYR A 35 17.10 11.13 9.72
N PHE A 36 16.96 10.16 8.83
CA PHE A 36 18.06 9.32 8.40
C PHE A 36 19.19 10.14 7.75
N LYS A 37 18.83 11.11 6.88
CA LYS A 37 19.81 12.03 6.29
C LYS A 37 20.55 12.83 7.37
N ALA A 38 19.88 13.27 8.42
CA ALA A 38 20.48 14.01 9.52
C ALA A 38 21.46 13.17 10.37
N LEU A 39 21.37 11.83 10.34
CA LEU A 39 22.33 10.94 11.00
C LEU A 39 23.63 10.74 10.22
N MET A 40 23.68 11.05 8.93
CA MET A 40 24.84 10.77 8.06
C MET A 40 26.11 11.55 8.42
N PRO A 41 26.07 12.87 8.73
CA PRO A 41 27.27 13.64 9.04
C PRO A 41 28.07 13.08 10.22
N THR A 42 27.39 12.43 11.17
CA THR A 42 28.02 11.81 12.36
C THR A 42 28.62 10.43 12.08
N SER A 43 28.35 9.85 10.91
CA SER A 43 28.73 8.48 10.55
C SER A 43 30.02 8.37 9.74
N GLY A 44 30.56 9.49 9.22
CA GLY A 44 31.71 9.50 8.32
C GLY A 44 31.43 8.94 6.92
N ILE A 45 30.17 8.73 6.58
CA ILE A 45 29.74 8.23 5.26
C ILE A 45 29.40 9.42 4.36
N ASN A 46 29.72 9.30 3.07
CA ASN A 46 29.37 10.33 2.08
C ASN A 46 27.85 10.52 2.03
N GLU A 47 27.39 11.77 2.20
CA GLU A 47 25.97 12.12 2.14
C GLU A 47 25.29 11.66 0.85
N GLU A 48 26.01 11.56 -0.26
CA GLU A 48 25.46 11.08 -1.54
C GLU A 48 24.98 9.63 -1.48
N MET A 49 25.47 8.82 -0.52
CA MET A 49 25.09 7.42 -0.37
C MET A 49 23.83 7.20 0.48
N TYR A 50 23.29 8.24 1.16
CA TYR A 50 22.15 8.04 2.06
C TYR A 50 20.93 7.47 1.34
N LEU A 51 20.66 7.97 0.13
CA LEU A 51 19.52 7.54 -0.67
C LEU A 51 19.61 6.07 -1.09
N SER A 52 20.84 5.63 -1.43
CA SER A 52 21.11 4.23 -1.75
C SER A 52 20.85 3.31 -0.55
N TYR A 53 21.42 3.63 0.62
CA TYR A 53 21.19 2.82 1.83
C TYR A 53 19.73 2.82 2.28
N TRP A 54 19.01 3.97 2.13
CA TRP A 54 17.58 4.04 2.41
C TRP A 54 16.78 3.13 1.48
N ALA A 55 17.08 3.18 0.19
CA ALA A 55 16.42 2.34 -0.82
C ALA A 55 16.72 0.85 -0.59
N ASP A 56 17.96 0.49 -0.29
CA ASP A 56 18.36 -0.89 0.00
C ASP A 56 17.66 -1.45 1.23
N ALA A 57 17.55 -0.66 2.30
CA ALA A 57 16.82 -1.05 3.51
C ALA A 57 15.32 -1.27 3.21
N GLY A 58 14.73 -0.37 2.42
CA GLY A 58 13.35 -0.50 1.95
C GLY A 58 13.12 -1.74 1.08
N ALA A 59 14.04 -2.01 0.17
CA ALA A 59 14.02 -3.19 -0.70
C ALA A 59 14.18 -4.48 0.12
N LEU A 60 15.13 -4.54 1.05
CA LEU A 60 15.33 -5.69 1.92
C LEU A 60 14.07 -6.00 2.76
N ALA A 61 13.45 -4.98 3.36
CA ALA A 61 12.19 -5.16 4.09
C ALA A 61 11.09 -5.74 3.19
N THR A 62 10.99 -5.26 1.95
CA THR A 62 10.01 -5.74 0.98
C THR A 62 10.25 -7.20 0.58
N VAL A 63 11.51 -7.58 0.32
CA VAL A 63 11.89 -8.97 0.00
C VAL A 63 11.58 -9.91 1.17
N LEU A 64 11.92 -9.50 2.40
CA LEU A 64 11.61 -10.30 3.59
C LEU A 64 10.10 -10.56 3.71
N VAL A 65 9.26 -9.55 3.51
CA VAL A 65 7.80 -9.72 3.56
C VAL A 65 7.29 -10.55 2.39
N ALA A 66 7.82 -10.38 1.19
CA ALA A 66 7.43 -11.17 0.03
C ALA A 66 7.71 -12.67 0.22
N ILE A 67 8.77 -13.02 0.94
CA ILE A 67 9.09 -14.42 1.28
C ILE A 67 8.23 -14.91 2.45
N LEU A 68 8.12 -14.11 3.52
CA LEU A 68 7.44 -14.50 4.75
C LEU A 68 5.91 -14.44 4.63
N GLY A 69 5.38 -13.51 3.83
CA GLY A 69 3.94 -13.26 3.72
C GLY A 69 3.13 -14.51 3.39
N PRO A 70 3.41 -15.25 2.31
CA PRO A 70 2.68 -16.48 1.97
C PRO A 70 2.88 -17.60 2.98
N ILE A 71 4.10 -17.74 3.52
CA ILE A 71 4.42 -18.76 4.52
C ILE A 71 3.62 -18.51 5.79
N CYS A 72 3.71 -17.29 6.32
CA CYS A 72 2.98 -16.90 7.52
C CYS A 72 1.46 -16.81 7.26
N GLY A 73 1.03 -16.42 6.05
CA GLY A 73 -0.37 -16.43 5.64
C GLY A 73 -0.98 -17.82 5.69
N THR A 74 -0.30 -18.81 5.10
CA THR A 74 -0.73 -20.23 5.16
C THR A 74 -0.76 -20.76 6.59
N LEU A 75 0.24 -20.42 7.42
CA LEU A 75 0.24 -20.80 8.82
C LEU A 75 -0.89 -20.12 9.60
N ALA A 76 -1.19 -18.87 9.32
CA ALA A 76 -2.24 -18.09 9.94
C ALA A 76 -3.64 -18.64 9.65
N ASP A 77 -3.83 -19.34 8.53
CA ASP A 77 -5.11 -19.97 8.19
C ASP A 77 -5.42 -21.20 9.07
N GLN A 78 -4.46 -21.73 9.80
CA GLN A 78 -4.72 -22.78 10.80
C GLN A 78 -5.52 -22.24 11.99
N LYS A 79 -6.32 -23.12 12.61
CA LYS A 79 -7.18 -22.77 13.74
C LYS A 79 -6.44 -22.04 14.87
N GLY A 80 -6.85 -20.81 15.14
CA GLY A 80 -6.35 -19.99 16.25
C GLY A 80 -5.04 -19.24 15.97
N PHE A 81 -4.46 -19.33 14.76
CA PHE A 81 -3.16 -18.71 14.46
C PHE A 81 -3.27 -17.29 13.86
N LYS A 82 -4.35 -16.95 13.13
CA LYS A 82 -4.46 -15.65 12.40
C LYS A 82 -4.34 -14.46 13.34
N LYS A 83 -5.02 -14.47 14.49
CA LYS A 83 -4.95 -13.39 15.46
C LYS A 83 -3.57 -13.24 16.12
N PRO A 84 -2.89 -14.28 16.62
CA PRO A 84 -1.51 -14.18 17.12
C PRO A 84 -0.53 -13.63 16.07
N PHE A 85 -0.57 -14.13 14.84
CA PHE A 85 0.31 -13.63 13.77
C PHE A 85 0.08 -12.13 13.49
N PHE A 86 -1.18 -11.70 13.43
CA PHE A 86 -1.53 -10.29 13.32
C PHE A 86 -0.95 -9.46 14.47
N LEU A 87 -1.17 -9.91 15.73
CA LEU A 87 -0.73 -9.16 16.91
C LEU A 87 0.79 -9.07 17.03
N VAL A 88 1.50 -10.17 16.75
CA VAL A 88 2.97 -10.19 16.76
C VAL A 88 3.53 -9.26 15.69
N SER A 89 2.99 -9.29 14.48
CA SER A 89 3.42 -8.42 13.40
C SER A 89 3.13 -6.94 13.69
N ALA A 90 1.93 -6.63 14.19
CA ALA A 90 1.58 -5.25 14.57
C ALA A 90 2.44 -4.76 15.74
N ALA A 91 2.67 -5.59 16.76
CA ALA A 91 3.54 -5.26 17.87
C ALA A 91 4.99 -5.03 17.43
N LEU A 92 5.51 -5.89 16.55
CA LEU A 92 6.85 -5.71 15.96
C LEU A 92 6.94 -4.34 15.26
N GLY A 93 5.95 -3.99 14.42
CA GLY A 93 5.90 -2.70 13.72
C GLY A 93 5.85 -1.52 14.68
N VAL A 94 4.93 -1.55 15.66
CA VAL A 94 4.72 -0.48 16.64
C VAL A 94 5.95 -0.28 17.53
N VAL A 95 6.49 -1.36 18.12
CA VAL A 95 7.64 -1.29 19.02
C VAL A 95 8.88 -0.81 18.27
N SER A 96 9.13 -1.34 17.07
CA SER A 96 10.25 -0.87 16.25
C SER A 96 10.06 0.58 15.79
N CYS A 97 8.83 1.02 15.47
CA CYS A 97 8.55 2.43 15.17
C CYS A 97 8.89 3.34 16.37
N ALA A 98 8.47 2.97 17.58
CA ALA A 98 8.80 3.70 18.79
C ALA A 98 10.32 3.71 19.09
N ALA A 99 11.03 2.63 18.69
CA ALA A 99 12.46 2.48 18.92
C ALA A 99 13.35 3.22 17.91
N LEU A 100 12.81 3.80 16.83
CA LEU A 100 13.59 4.50 15.79
C LEU A 100 14.47 5.63 16.34
N GLY A 101 14.05 6.27 17.42
CA GLY A 101 14.79 7.36 18.06
C GLY A 101 15.80 6.96 19.13
N ILE A 102 15.98 5.67 19.42
CA ILE A 102 16.86 5.20 20.51
C ILE A 102 18.33 5.35 20.15
N THR A 103 18.67 5.37 18.86
CA THR A 103 20.06 5.32 18.38
C THR A 103 20.39 6.45 17.43
N SER A 104 21.61 6.95 17.53
CA SER A 104 22.25 7.81 16.54
C SER A 104 23.12 7.03 15.54
N ASN A 105 23.31 5.73 15.75
CA ASN A 105 24.02 4.88 14.80
C ASN A 105 23.12 4.60 13.59
N TRP A 106 23.55 5.02 12.41
CA TRP A 106 22.78 4.93 11.18
C TRP A 106 22.43 3.49 10.76
N LEU A 107 23.37 2.53 10.99
CA LEU A 107 23.15 1.12 10.61
C LEU A 107 22.12 0.46 11.52
N LEU A 108 22.20 0.73 12.82
CA LEU A 108 21.20 0.25 13.79
C LEU A 108 19.83 0.87 13.52
N PHE A 109 19.81 2.16 13.16
CA PHE A 109 18.56 2.84 12.73
C PHE A 109 17.93 2.13 11.52
N LEU A 110 18.70 1.82 10.46
CA LEU A 110 18.20 1.07 9.31
C LEU A 110 17.72 -0.33 9.69
N GLY A 111 18.42 -1.01 10.60
CA GLY A 111 17.98 -2.31 11.12
C GLY A 111 16.59 -2.22 11.80
N ILE A 112 16.41 -1.22 12.67
CA ILE A 112 15.12 -0.96 13.34
C ILE A 112 14.04 -0.57 12.32
N TYR A 113 14.37 0.25 11.32
CA TYR A 113 13.47 0.61 10.23
C TYR A 113 13.01 -0.61 9.43
N ILE A 114 13.94 -1.52 9.08
CA ILE A 114 13.59 -2.77 8.39
C ILE A 114 12.61 -3.59 9.22
N LEU A 115 12.87 -3.76 10.51
CA LEU A 115 11.97 -4.50 11.43
C LEU A 115 10.59 -3.82 11.51
N SER A 116 10.56 -2.50 11.62
CA SER A 116 9.30 -1.74 11.64
C SER A 116 8.50 -1.92 10.34
N LYS A 117 9.16 -1.82 9.19
CA LYS A 117 8.53 -1.99 7.87
C LYS A 117 8.08 -3.44 7.63
N VAL A 118 8.84 -4.43 8.08
CA VAL A 118 8.45 -5.84 8.04
C VAL A 118 7.22 -6.08 8.91
N GLY A 119 7.22 -5.60 10.15
CA GLY A 119 6.08 -5.70 11.06
C GLY A 119 4.81 -5.04 10.48
N PHE A 120 4.95 -3.84 9.94
CA PHE A 120 3.86 -3.13 9.26
C PHE A 120 3.29 -3.95 8.10
N ASN A 121 4.12 -4.33 7.15
CA ASN A 121 3.70 -5.04 5.96
C ASN A 121 3.10 -6.41 6.27
N ALA A 122 3.71 -7.18 7.19
CA ALA A 122 3.18 -8.48 7.60
C ALA A 122 1.82 -8.34 8.31
N SER A 123 1.63 -7.30 9.14
CA SER A 123 0.36 -7.05 9.80
C SER A 123 -0.78 -6.79 8.82
N LEU A 124 -0.50 -6.13 7.67
CA LEU A 124 -1.48 -5.88 6.62
C LEU A 124 -1.93 -7.17 5.92
N VAL A 125 -1.04 -8.14 5.71
CA VAL A 125 -1.42 -9.45 5.13
C VAL A 125 -2.52 -10.11 5.97
N PHE A 126 -2.32 -10.14 7.30
CA PHE A 126 -3.30 -10.76 8.21
C PHE A 126 -4.56 -9.91 8.37
N TYR A 127 -4.41 -8.59 8.42
CA TYR A 127 -5.51 -7.64 8.46
C TYR A 127 -6.44 -7.78 7.24
N ASP A 128 -5.87 -7.86 6.05
CA ASP A 128 -6.62 -8.06 4.81
C ASP A 128 -7.27 -9.45 4.78
N ALA A 129 -6.57 -10.48 5.26
CA ALA A 129 -7.09 -11.83 5.37
C ALA A 129 -8.26 -11.98 6.36
N MET A 130 -8.44 -11.04 7.29
CA MET A 130 -9.61 -11.01 8.18
C MET A 130 -10.88 -10.52 7.47
N LEU A 131 -10.77 -9.77 6.38
CA LEU A 131 -11.89 -9.11 5.73
C LEU A 131 -13.05 -10.05 5.36
N PRO A 132 -12.81 -11.25 4.77
CA PRO A 132 -13.89 -12.19 4.46
C PRO A 132 -14.61 -12.76 5.68
N GLU A 133 -13.96 -12.77 6.86
CA GLU A 133 -14.53 -13.26 8.12
C GLU A 133 -15.32 -12.17 8.86
N ILE A 134 -14.97 -10.89 8.65
CA ILE A 134 -15.54 -9.75 9.38
C ILE A 134 -16.87 -9.32 8.80
N THR A 135 -17.06 -9.49 7.48
CA THR A 135 -18.25 -9.01 6.80
C THR A 135 -18.72 -9.94 5.69
N SER A 136 -19.99 -9.80 5.29
CA SER A 136 -20.55 -10.57 4.18
C SER A 136 -20.05 -10.05 2.82
N ASN A 137 -20.08 -10.91 1.79
CA ASN A 137 -19.70 -10.56 0.42
C ASN A 137 -20.42 -9.31 -0.12
N LYS A 138 -21.69 -9.11 0.25
CA LYS A 138 -22.49 -7.95 -0.17
C LYS A 138 -22.00 -6.62 0.42
N ARG A 139 -21.35 -6.65 1.58
CA ARG A 139 -20.85 -5.47 2.30
C ARG A 139 -19.34 -5.27 2.18
N MET A 140 -18.63 -6.26 1.63
CA MET A 140 -17.17 -6.31 1.62
C MET A 140 -16.56 -5.11 0.90
N ASP A 141 -17.09 -4.71 -0.26
CA ASP A 141 -16.61 -3.52 -0.99
C ASP A 141 -16.77 -2.26 -0.16
N LYS A 142 -17.96 -2.08 0.47
CA LYS A 142 -18.23 -0.92 1.32
C LYS A 142 -17.30 -0.88 2.52
N LEU A 143 -17.06 -2.00 3.18
CA LEU A 143 -16.17 -2.06 4.34
C LEU A 143 -14.73 -1.77 3.91
N SER A 144 -14.26 -2.39 2.84
CA SER A 144 -12.91 -2.19 2.32
C SER A 144 -12.65 -0.74 1.93
N THR A 145 -13.59 -0.10 1.20
CA THR A 145 -13.46 1.31 0.81
C THR A 145 -13.54 2.28 2.00
N LEU A 146 -14.31 1.96 3.04
CA LEU A 146 -14.33 2.75 4.28
C LEU A 146 -13.01 2.62 5.05
N GLY A 147 -12.36 1.45 5.06
CA GLY A 147 -11.02 1.29 5.64
C GLY A 147 -10.05 2.27 5.01
N TYR A 148 -9.90 2.24 3.69
CA TYR A 148 -9.02 3.17 2.98
C TYR A 148 -9.43 4.63 3.17
N ALA A 149 -10.73 4.96 3.05
CA ALA A 149 -11.21 6.33 3.23
C ALA A 149 -10.82 6.90 4.59
N PHE A 150 -11.15 6.18 5.66
CA PHE A 150 -10.82 6.64 7.01
C PHE A 150 -9.32 6.51 7.33
N GLY A 151 -8.59 5.60 6.67
CA GLY A 151 -7.14 5.54 6.71
C GLY A 151 -6.50 6.82 6.20
N TYR A 152 -6.94 7.31 5.03
CA TYR A 152 -6.41 8.54 4.45
C TYR A 152 -6.63 9.76 5.37
N ILE A 153 -7.86 10.04 5.76
CA ILE A 153 -8.13 11.23 6.58
C ILE A 153 -7.63 11.07 8.02
N GLY A 154 -7.71 9.86 8.58
CA GLY A 154 -7.30 9.58 9.95
C GLY A 154 -5.79 9.63 10.16
N SER A 155 -4.99 9.33 9.13
CA SER A 155 -3.53 9.45 9.17
C SER A 155 -3.05 10.91 9.11
N VAL A 156 -3.82 11.81 8.53
CA VAL A 156 -3.48 13.24 8.47
C VAL A 156 -3.42 13.85 9.86
N ILE A 157 -4.28 13.41 10.80
CA ILE A 157 -4.34 13.98 12.16
C ILE A 157 -2.99 13.84 12.89
N PRO A 158 -2.46 12.63 13.16
CA PRO A 158 -1.17 12.48 13.80
C PRO A 158 -0.02 13.02 12.95
N PHE A 159 -0.12 12.95 11.63
CA PHE A 159 0.91 13.48 10.73
C PHE A 159 1.06 15.00 10.84
N VAL A 160 -0.04 15.76 10.81
CA VAL A 160 -0.01 17.22 10.99
C VAL A 160 0.54 17.58 12.37
N ALA A 161 0.13 16.86 13.43
CA ALA A 161 0.68 17.09 14.77
C ALA A 161 2.21 16.86 14.81
N CYS A 162 2.70 15.79 14.17
CA CYS A 162 4.13 15.52 14.05
C CYS A 162 4.86 16.59 13.22
N LEU A 163 4.27 17.01 12.11
CA LEU A 163 4.86 18.02 11.23
C LEU A 163 4.99 19.37 11.94
N VAL A 164 3.92 19.82 12.61
CA VAL A 164 3.94 21.06 13.43
C VAL A 164 5.01 20.97 14.51
N LEU A 165 5.09 19.86 15.22
CA LEU A 165 6.08 19.64 16.27
C LEU A 165 7.52 19.75 15.72
N VAL A 166 7.80 19.16 14.56
CA VAL A 166 9.13 19.17 13.95
C VAL A 166 9.49 20.54 13.38
N LEU A 167 8.56 21.20 12.68
CA LEU A 167 8.79 22.52 12.08
C LEU A 167 8.90 23.63 13.12
N MET A 168 8.22 23.50 14.26
CA MET A 168 8.23 24.50 15.35
C MET A 168 9.05 24.03 16.55
N ALA A 169 9.98 23.09 16.37
CA ALA A 169 10.75 22.48 17.45
C ALA A 169 11.43 23.55 18.35
N GLU A 170 12.09 24.53 17.74
CA GLU A 170 12.75 25.63 18.47
C GLU A 170 11.77 26.45 19.30
N THR A 171 10.56 26.72 18.79
CA THR A 171 9.50 27.45 19.53
C THR A 171 9.06 26.67 20.77
N PHE A 172 9.10 25.35 20.71
CA PHE A 172 8.80 24.47 21.85
C PHE A 172 10.01 24.20 22.75
N GLY A 173 11.16 24.83 22.49
CA GLY A 173 12.39 24.60 23.24
C GLY A 173 13.01 23.21 23.03
N LEU A 174 12.69 22.56 21.91
CA LEU A 174 13.16 21.22 21.55
C LEU A 174 14.24 21.31 20.46
N THR A 175 15.18 20.36 20.49
CA THR A 175 16.01 20.13 19.31
C THR A 175 15.22 19.44 18.23
N GLN A 176 15.57 19.63 16.96
CA GLN A 176 14.93 18.97 15.83
C GLN A 176 14.98 17.42 15.95
N GLY A 177 16.09 16.88 16.44
CA GLY A 177 16.22 15.45 16.72
C GLY A 177 15.22 14.95 17.77
N THR A 178 15.07 15.70 18.88
CA THR A 178 14.08 15.36 19.93
C THR A 178 12.64 15.43 19.40
N ALA A 179 12.31 16.45 18.62
CA ALA A 179 10.99 16.58 18.00
C ALA A 179 10.68 15.39 17.06
N MET A 180 11.66 14.93 16.29
CA MET A 180 11.53 13.74 15.44
C MET A 180 11.28 12.47 16.26
N VAL A 181 12.01 12.26 17.37
CA VAL A 181 11.80 11.11 18.26
C VAL A 181 10.37 11.14 18.85
N ILE A 182 9.90 12.29 19.28
CA ILE A 182 8.52 12.44 19.77
C ILE A 182 7.51 12.13 18.65
N ALA A 183 7.77 12.53 17.41
CA ALA A 183 6.91 12.20 16.26
C ALA A 183 6.84 10.68 16.02
N PHE A 184 7.94 9.94 16.18
CA PHE A 184 7.94 8.47 16.10
C PHE A 184 7.08 7.84 17.21
N LEU A 185 7.19 8.36 18.44
CA LEU A 185 6.39 7.91 19.58
C LEU A 185 4.89 8.21 19.40
N ILE A 186 4.54 9.40 18.90
CA ILE A 186 3.14 9.78 18.60
C ILE A 186 2.56 8.80 17.56
N THR A 187 3.29 8.52 16.47
CA THR A 187 2.85 7.60 15.41
C THR A 187 2.70 6.19 15.94
N ALA A 188 3.65 5.69 16.72
CA ALA A 188 3.59 4.38 17.33
C ALA A 188 2.42 4.23 18.31
N ALA A 189 2.20 5.24 19.17
CA ALA A 189 1.08 5.28 20.10
C ALA A 189 -0.28 5.32 19.39
N TRP A 190 -0.40 6.14 18.34
CA TRP A 190 -1.59 6.20 17.50
C TRP A 190 -1.92 4.84 16.90
N TRP A 191 -0.94 4.19 16.30
CA TRP A 191 -1.12 2.86 15.71
C TRP A 191 -1.48 1.82 16.77
N ALA A 192 -0.80 1.80 17.92
CA ALA A 192 -1.10 0.88 19.02
C ALA A 192 -2.53 1.04 19.55
N VAL A 193 -2.96 2.28 19.81
CA VAL A 193 -4.31 2.58 20.31
C VAL A 193 -5.39 2.13 19.32
N CYS A 194 -5.19 2.42 18.04
CA CYS A 194 -6.12 2.01 16.98
C CYS A 194 -6.14 0.49 16.75
N THR A 195 -5.05 -0.22 17.07
CA THR A 195 -4.98 -1.69 17.00
C THR A 195 -5.81 -2.38 18.10
N GLY A 196 -5.88 -1.78 19.29
CA GLY A 196 -6.47 -2.37 20.48
C GLY A 196 -7.90 -2.92 20.31
N PRO A 197 -8.85 -2.17 19.71
CA PRO A 197 -10.23 -2.61 19.50
C PRO A 197 -10.34 -3.86 18.61
N LEU A 198 -9.52 -3.95 17.52
CA LEU A 198 -9.49 -5.12 16.65
C LEU A 198 -8.88 -6.31 17.40
N ALA A 199 -7.78 -6.10 18.11
CA ALA A 199 -7.14 -7.10 18.95
C ALA A 199 -8.09 -7.73 19.97
N LYS A 200 -8.97 -6.93 20.59
CA LYS A 200 -9.94 -7.42 21.58
C LYS A 200 -11.10 -8.18 20.92
N ARG A 201 -11.65 -7.68 19.81
CA ARG A 201 -12.91 -8.18 19.25
C ARG A 201 -12.76 -9.28 18.22
N TYR A 202 -11.65 -9.31 17.47
CA TYR A 202 -11.48 -10.30 16.42
C TYR A 202 -11.29 -11.70 17.00
N ARG A 203 -12.02 -12.65 16.43
CA ARG A 203 -11.89 -14.08 16.65
C ARG A 203 -11.92 -14.76 15.28
N GLN A 204 -10.98 -15.63 15.02
CA GLN A 204 -10.92 -16.40 13.79
C GLN A 204 -12.12 -17.35 13.69
N THR A 205 -12.90 -17.24 12.63
CA THR A 205 -14.09 -18.06 12.38
C THR A 205 -13.91 -19.05 11.25
N ALA A 206 -13.08 -18.69 10.26
CA ALA A 206 -12.74 -19.56 9.13
C ALA A 206 -11.27 -20.01 9.25
N TYR A 207 -11.04 -21.33 9.15
CA TYR A 207 -9.73 -21.91 9.35
C TYR A 207 -9.62 -23.30 8.70
N VAL A 208 -8.39 -23.69 8.38
CA VAL A 208 -8.04 -25.08 8.04
C VAL A 208 -7.68 -25.88 9.29
N PRO A 209 -7.89 -27.20 9.31
CA PRO A 209 -7.46 -28.04 10.41
C PRO A 209 -5.96 -27.91 10.71
N LYS A 210 -5.59 -27.96 11.99
CA LYS A 210 -4.19 -27.88 12.42
C LYS A 210 -3.41 -29.08 11.90
N GLN A 211 -2.22 -28.82 11.34
CA GLN A 211 -1.35 -29.87 10.80
C GLN A 211 -0.23 -30.22 11.78
N GLU A 212 0.13 -31.50 11.86
CA GLU A 212 1.17 -32.00 12.79
C GLU A 212 2.58 -31.49 12.50
N LYS A 213 2.90 -31.20 11.21
CA LYS A 213 4.21 -30.67 10.76
C LYS A 213 3.99 -29.36 9.97
N PRO A 214 3.73 -28.24 10.66
CA PRO A 214 3.22 -27.04 10.01
C PRO A 214 4.18 -26.49 8.95
N ILE A 215 5.48 -26.41 9.19
CA ILE A 215 6.44 -25.77 8.27
C ILE A 215 6.57 -26.53 6.95
N ARG A 216 6.85 -27.85 7.01
CA ARG A 216 6.99 -28.69 5.80
C ARG A 216 5.68 -28.79 5.03
N ALA A 217 4.58 -28.87 5.76
CA ALA A 217 3.24 -28.90 5.19
C ALA A 217 2.91 -27.55 4.52
N THR A 218 3.32 -26.42 5.09
CA THR A 218 3.14 -25.07 4.50
C THR A 218 3.80 -24.96 3.14
N PHE A 219 5.07 -25.36 3.00
CA PHE A 219 5.72 -25.33 1.68
C PHE A 219 5.03 -26.24 0.65
N ARG A 220 4.59 -27.42 1.09
CA ARG A 220 3.82 -28.33 0.24
C ARG A 220 2.46 -27.74 -0.12
N GLN A 221 1.80 -27.10 0.84
CA GLN A 221 0.52 -26.43 0.64
C GLN A 221 0.66 -25.24 -0.31
N LEU A 222 1.65 -24.35 -0.11
CA LEU A 222 1.93 -23.25 -1.04
C LEU A 222 2.15 -23.73 -2.47
N ALA A 223 2.95 -24.78 -2.67
CA ALA A 223 3.13 -25.40 -3.97
C ALA A 223 1.81 -25.97 -4.53
N THR A 224 0.98 -26.54 -3.66
CA THR A 224 -0.33 -27.10 -4.04
C THR A 224 -1.30 -25.96 -4.34
N THR A 225 -1.33 -24.90 -3.56
CA THR A 225 -2.22 -23.73 -3.78
C THR A 225 -1.80 -22.94 -5.02
N PHE A 226 -0.52 -22.76 -5.26
CA PHE A 226 -0.05 -22.20 -6.54
C PHE A 226 -0.50 -23.06 -7.73
N ARG A 227 -0.42 -24.36 -7.60
CA ARG A 227 -0.91 -25.33 -8.61
C ARG A 227 -2.45 -25.33 -8.68
N SER A 228 -3.15 -25.20 -7.56
CA SER A 228 -4.61 -25.10 -7.47
C SER A 228 -5.14 -23.74 -7.92
N ALA A 229 -4.48 -22.64 -7.56
CA ALA A 229 -4.78 -21.32 -8.10
C ALA A 229 -4.64 -21.30 -9.62
N ARG A 230 -3.65 -22.02 -10.18
CA ARG A 230 -3.51 -22.20 -11.62
C ARG A 230 -4.64 -23.04 -12.23
N LYS A 231 -5.26 -23.97 -11.46
CA LYS A 231 -6.48 -24.69 -11.86
C LYS A 231 -7.72 -23.78 -11.78
N GLU A 232 -7.79 -22.93 -10.76
CA GLU A 232 -8.81 -21.91 -10.58
C GLU A 232 -8.47 -20.68 -11.44
N LYS A 233 -8.62 -20.84 -12.77
CA LYS A 233 -8.17 -19.87 -13.79
C LYS A 233 -8.59 -18.42 -13.48
N HIS A 234 -9.78 -18.20 -12.90
CA HIS A 234 -10.28 -16.86 -12.58
C HIS A 234 -9.47 -16.18 -11.46
N ILE A 235 -9.03 -16.92 -10.42
CA ILE A 235 -8.20 -16.39 -9.33
C ILE A 235 -6.78 -16.12 -9.84
N PHE A 236 -6.20 -17.08 -10.57
CA PHE A 236 -4.85 -16.93 -11.11
C PHE A 236 -4.74 -15.74 -12.06
N LEU A 237 -5.68 -15.60 -13.00
CA LEU A 237 -5.70 -14.47 -13.93
C LEU A 237 -5.97 -13.15 -13.19
N TYR A 238 -6.75 -13.17 -12.12
CA TYR A 238 -6.95 -11.98 -11.27
C TYR A 238 -5.64 -11.55 -10.60
N LEU A 239 -4.92 -12.47 -9.95
CA LEU A 239 -3.65 -12.15 -9.29
C LEU A 239 -2.60 -11.66 -10.31
N LEU A 240 -2.56 -12.23 -11.49
CA LEU A 240 -1.69 -11.79 -12.57
C LEU A 240 -2.10 -10.41 -13.12
N ALA A 241 -3.39 -10.14 -13.27
CA ALA A 241 -3.90 -8.83 -13.65
C ALA A 241 -3.55 -7.79 -12.58
N PHE A 242 -3.78 -8.14 -11.31
CA PHE A 242 -3.45 -7.30 -10.15
C PHE A 242 -1.95 -6.97 -10.13
N PHE A 243 -1.08 -7.96 -10.35
CA PHE A 243 0.36 -7.74 -10.45
C PHE A 243 0.70 -6.63 -11.45
N PHE A 244 0.09 -6.59 -12.63
CA PHE A 244 0.39 -5.58 -13.64
C PHE A 244 -0.22 -4.22 -13.30
N PHE A 245 -1.53 -4.13 -13.06
CA PHE A 245 -2.14 -2.81 -12.91
C PHE A 245 -1.81 -2.14 -11.58
N ILE A 246 -1.65 -2.90 -10.48
CA ILE A 246 -1.31 -2.30 -9.18
C ILE A 246 0.15 -1.82 -9.14
N ASN A 247 1.02 -2.48 -9.91
CA ASN A 247 2.38 -2.03 -10.12
C ASN A 247 2.42 -0.63 -10.73
N GLY A 248 1.65 -0.39 -11.80
CA GLY A 248 1.52 0.96 -12.37
C GLY A 248 1.00 1.96 -11.34
N VAL A 249 -0.02 1.59 -10.54
CA VAL A 249 -0.59 2.46 -9.50
C VAL A 249 0.45 2.83 -8.44
N TYR A 250 1.13 1.82 -7.86
CA TYR A 250 2.12 2.07 -6.81
C TYR A 250 3.32 2.85 -7.36
N THR A 251 3.78 2.55 -8.58
CA THR A 251 4.87 3.31 -9.19
C THR A 251 4.52 4.78 -9.37
N ILE A 252 3.29 5.10 -9.81
CA ILE A 252 2.83 6.50 -9.93
C ILE A 252 2.83 7.17 -8.55
N ILE A 253 2.33 6.49 -7.50
CA ILE A 253 2.26 7.05 -6.14
C ILE A 253 3.66 7.26 -5.56
N ASP A 254 4.53 6.24 -5.68
CA ASP A 254 5.86 6.23 -5.03
C ASP A 254 6.85 7.17 -5.75
N MET A 255 6.70 7.33 -7.08
CA MET A 255 7.62 8.13 -7.90
C MET A 255 7.13 9.55 -8.20
N ALA A 256 5.92 9.91 -7.74
CA ALA A 256 5.30 11.20 -8.12
C ALA A 256 6.19 12.41 -7.78
N THR A 257 6.74 12.48 -6.56
CA THR A 257 7.62 13.58 -6.14
C THR A 257 8.95 13.57 -6.88
N ALA A 258 9.60 12.40 -6.98
CA ALA A 258 10.87 12.27 -7.70
C ALA A 258 10.72 12.65 -9.19
N TYR A 259 9.59 12.28 -9.80
CA TYR A 259 9.26 12.66 -11.16
C TYR A 259 9.06 14.18 -11.29
N GLY A 260 8.31 14.81 -10.37
CA GLY A 260 8.11 16.25 -10.35
C GLY A 260 9.41 17.04 -10.14
N GLU A 261 10.28 16.57 -9.24
CA GLU A 261 11.61 17.17 -9.02
C GLU A 261 12.51 17.03 -10.26
N ALA A 262 12.51 15.89 -10.94
CA ALA A 262 13.26 15.67 -12.16
C ALA A 262 12.82 16.62 -13.31
N LEU A 263 11.55 17.02 -13.31
CA LEU A 263 11.02 18.05 -14.23
C LEU A 263 11.30 19.49 -13.76
N GLY A 264 11.98 19.70 -12.64
CA GLY A 264 12.31 21.03 -12.09
C GLY A 264 11.14 21.74 -11.42
N LEU A 265 10.13 21.01 -10.94
CA LEU A 265 8.99 21.58 -10.21
C LEU A 265 9.35 21.93 -8.77
N ASP A 266 8.61 22.88 -8.17
CA ASP A 266 8.81 23.31 -6.79
C ASP A 266 8.52 22.19 -5.78
N THR A 267 9.51 21.85 -4.97
CA THR A 267 9.44 20.77 -3.98
C THR A 267 8.32 21.00 -2.94
N THR A 268 8.12 22.26 -2.50
CA THR A 268 7.06 22.57 -1.53
C THR A 268 5.69 22.31 -2.15
N GLY A 269 5.51 22.71 -3.41
CA GLY A 269 4.28 22.43 -4.17
C GLY A 269 4.04 20.93 -4.37
N LEU A 270 5.10 20.14 -4.58
CA LEU A 270 5.00 18.68 -4.69
C LEU A 270 4.53 18.03 -3.39
N LEU A 271 5.09 18.43 -2.24
CA LEU A 271 4.70 17.92 -0.92
C LEU A 271 3.24 18.28 -0.56
N LEU A 272 2.84 19.53 -0.83
CA LEU A 272 1.45 19.95 -0.61
C LEU A 272 0.48 19.18 -1.52
N ALA A 273 0.86 18.90 -2.76
CA ALA A 273 0.05 18.11 -3.68
C ALA A 273 -0.18 16.68 -3.18
N LEU A 274 0.82 16.05 -2.53
CA LEU A 274 0.63 14.76 -1.86
C LEU A 274 -0.43 14.84 -0.75
N LEU A 275 -0.44 15.89 0.05
CA LEU A 275 -1.46 16.10 1.08
C LEU A 275 -2.85 16.26 0.47
N VAL A 276 -2.97 17.03 -0.62
CA VAL A 276 -4.22 17.17 -1.38
C VAL A 276 -4.70 15.83 -1.90
N THR A 277 -3.79 14.97 -2.39
CA THR A 277 -4.12 13.60 -2.83
C THR A 277 -4.82 12.81 -1.71
N GLN A 278 -4.33 12.88 -0.47
CA GLN A 278 -4.95 12.19 0.68
C GLN A 278 -6.34 12.75 1.01
N ILE A 279 -6.49 14.08 0.99
CA ILE A 279 -7.77 14.75 1.27
C ILE A 279 -8.82 14.38 0.21
N VAL A 280 -8.43 14.38 -1.06
CA VAL A 280 -9.32 13.99 -2.18
C VAL A 280 -9.66 12.51 -2.13
N ALA A 281 -8.71 11.65 -1.76
CA ALA A 281 -8.94 10.20 -1.70
C ALA A 281 -10.04 9.82 -0.70
N PHE A 282 -10.21 10.56 0.38
CA PHE A 282 -11.24 10.29 1.39
C PHE A 282 -12.68 10.30 0.83
N PRO A 283 -13.20 11.40 0.27
CA PRO A 283 -14.57 11.42 -0.24
C PRO A 283 -14.78 10.48 -1.44
N PHE A 284 -13.78 10.34 -2.31
CA PHE A 284 -13.88 9.46 -3.47
C PHE A 284 -13.88 7.98 -3.09
N ALA A 285 -13.10 7.55 -2.10
CA ALA A 285 -13.18 6.18 -1.59
C ALA A 285 -14.58 5.87 -1.03
N ILE A 286 -15.21 6.81 -0.31
CA ILE A 286 -16.61 6.67 0.15
C ILE A 286 -17.57 6.60 -1.03
N LEU A 287 -17.38 7.43 -2.05
CA LEU A 287 -18.21 7.44 -3.25
C LEU A 287 -18.17 6.08 -3.96
N PHE A 288 -16.96 5.54 -4.21
CA PHE A 288 -16.78 4.22 -4.81
C PHE A 288 -17.37 3.10 -3.94
N GLY A 289 -17.26 3.20 -2.61
CA GLY A 289 -17.93 2.27 -1.70
C GLY A 289 -19.45 2.29 -1.81
N ARG A 290 -20.06 3.46 -2.05
CA ARG A 290 -21.49 3.58 -2.33
C ARG A 290 -21.84 3.05 -3.73
N LEU A 291 -21.05 3.35 -4.74
CA LEU A 291 -21.24 2.83 -6.09
C LEU A 291 -21.17 1.31 -6.14
N ALA A 292 -20.24 0.70 -5.39
CA ALA A 292 -20.07 -0.74 -5.31
C ALA A 292 -21.27 -1.48 -4.68
N THR A 293 -22.21 -0.77 -4.03
CA THR A 293 -23.47 -1.37 -3.59
C THR A 293 -24.49 -1.54 -4.72
N LYS A 294 -24.30 -0.83 -5.84
CA LYS A 294 -25.23 -0.81 -7.00
C LYS A 294 -24.59 -1.39 -8.26
N VAL A 295 -23.28 -1.28 -8.39
CA VAL A 295 -22.50 -1.68 -9.56
C VAL A 295 -21.53 -2.77 -9.15
N ASP A 296 -21.38 -3.80 -9.99
CA ASP A 296 -20.41 -4.88 -9.75
C ASP A 296 -18.99 -4.32 -9.61
N SER A 297 -18.26 -4.79 -8.57
CA SER A 297 -16.89 -4.35 -8.29
C SER A 297 -15.93 -4.59 -9.44
N GLY A 298 -16.14 -5.65 -10.24
CA GLY A 298 -15.35 -5.89 -11.45
C GLY A 298 -15.50 -4.77 -12.49
N LYS A 299 -16.70 -4.19 -12.66
CA LYS A 299 -16.90 -3.04 -13.54
C LYS A 299 -16.17 -1.80 -13.02
N LEU A 300 -16.25 -1.54 -11.70
CA LEU A 300 -15.61 -0.39 -11.07
C LEU A 300 -14.08 -0.48 -11.15
N ILE A 301 -13.50 -1.67 -10.94
CA ILE A 301 -12.05 -1.89 -11.11
C ILE A 301 -11.62 -1.60 -12.55
N LYS A 302 -12.38 -2.06 -13.55
CA LYS A 302 -12.10 -1.75 -14.97
C LYS A 302 -12.07 -0.24 -15.23
N ILE A 303 -13.05 0.49 -14.69
CA ILE A 303 -13.10 1.96 -14.79
C ILE A 303 -11.84 2.57 -14.14
N CYS A 304 -11.48 2.13 -12.93
CA CYS A 304 -10.28 2.62 -12.26
C CYS A 304 -9.00 2.37 -13.07
N ILE A 305 -8.84 1.17 -13.68
CA ILE A 305 -7.66 0.86 -14.52
C ILE A 305 -7.63 1.79 -15.74
N LEU A 306 -8.75 2.01 -16.41
CA LEU A 306 -8.83 2.92 -17.56
C LEU A 306 -8.54 4.38 -17.15
N CYS A 307 -9.06 4.82 -16.00
CA CYS A 307 -8.75 6.16 -15.49
C CYS A 307 -7.26 6.30 -15.17
N TYR A 308 -6.62 5.29 -14.54
CA TYR A 308 -5.18 5.30 -14.33
C TYR A 308 -4.38 5.28 -15.62
N THR A 309 -4.85 4.61 -16.66
CA THR A 309 -4.25 4.69 -18.01
C THR A 309 -4.29 6.14 -18.53
N GLY A 310 -5.43 6.82 -18.40
CA GLY A 310 -5.58 8.22 -18.77
C GLY A 310 -4.72 9.16 -17.90
N ILE A 311 -4.64 8.93 -16.59
CA ILE A 311 -3.78 9.66 -15.65
C ILE A 311 -2.31 9.53 -16.05
N THR A 312 -1.87 8.33 -16.43
CA THR A 312 -0.50 8.07 -16.87
C THR A 312 -0.18 8.76 -18.20
N LEU A 313 -1.12 8.75 -19.14
CA LEU A 313 -1.00 9.50 -20.38
C LEU A 313 -0.96 11.01 -20.11
N PHE A 314 -1.76 11.53 -19.20
CA PHE A 314 -1.70 12.93 -18.79
C PHE A 314 -0.34 13.26 -18.15
N ALA A 315 0.15 12.39 -17.26
CA ALA A 315 1.46 12.55 -16.62
C ALA A 315 2.61 12.60 -17.64
N MET A 316 2.52 11.86 -18.74
CA MET A 316 3.50 11.90 -19.83
C MET A 316 3.65 13.30 -20.47
N PHE A 317 2.61 14.15 -20.40
CA PHE A 317 2.63 15.53 -20.94
C PHE A 317 2.78 16.59 -19.84
N LEU A 318 3.22 16.22 -18.65
CA LEU A 318 3.40 17.12 -17.52
C LEU A 318 4.67 17.95 -17.71
N MET A 319 4.54 19.28 -17.66
CA MET A 319 5.64 20.23 -17.86
C MET A 319 5.65 21.37 -16.84
N VAL A 320 4.52 21.65 -16.19
CA VAL A 320 4.35 22.80 -15.30
C VAL A 320 3.65 22.42 -13.99
N GLN A 321 3.92 23.19 -12.96
CA GLN A 321 3.45 22.93 -11.58
C GLN A 321 1.93 22.73 -11.46
N TRP A 322 1.10 23.52 -12.12
CA TRP A 322 -0.35 23.38 -12.03
C TRP A 322 -0.88 22.04 -12.56
N GLN A 323 -0.21 21.47 -13.59
CA GLN A 323 -0.54 20.13 -14.10
C GLN A 323 -0.28 19.06 -13.07
N PHE A 324 0.77 19.22 -12.24
CA PHE A 324 1.04 18.30 -11.14
C PHE A 324 -0.06 18.33 -10.07
N TRP A 325 -0.63 19.51 -9.77
CA TRP A 325 -1.78 19.63 -8.88
C TRP A 325 -3.02 18.91 -9.45
N VAL A 326 -3.28 19.04 -10.75
CA VAL A 326 -4.35 18.29 -11.41
C VAL A 326 -4.09 16.79 -11.34
N LEU A 327 -2.85 16.35 -11.60
CA LEU A 327 -2.44 14.96 -11.48
C LEU A 327 -2.69 14.42 -10.06
N ALA A 328 -2.31 15.16 -9.04
CA ALA A 328 -2.52 14.80 -7.63
C ALA A 328 -4.01 14.60 -7.28
N VAL A 329 -4.88 15.49 -7.78
CA VAL A 329 -6.33 15.35 -7.61
C VAL A 329 -6.84 14.10 -8.33
N LEU A 330 -6.46 13.88 -9.58
CA LEU A 330 -6.88 12.71 -10.36
C LEU A 330 -6.41 11.39 -9.72
N VAL A 331 -5.16 11.31 -9.27
CA VAL A 331 -4.66 10.15 -8.52
C VAL A 331 -5.47 9.95 -7.25
N GLY A 332 -5.71 11.00 -6.47
CA GLY A 332 -6.52 10.95 -5.25
C GLY A 332 -7.93 10.40 -5.49
N MET A 333 -8.57 10.76 -6.61
CA MET A 333 -9.91 10.26 -6.94
C MET A 333 -9.99 8.73 -7.07
N PHE A 334 -8.93 8.07 -7.54
CA PHE A 334 -8.99 6.66 -7.90
C PHE A 334 -8.10 5.74 -7.05
N GLN A 335 -7.07 6.26 -6.34
CA GLN A 335 -6.12 5.42 -5.61
C GLN A 335 -6.79 4.57 -4.51
N GLY A 336 -7.67 5.17 -3.71
CA GLY A 336 -8.39 4.47 -2.66
C GLY A 336 -9.38 3.44 -3.22
N ALA A 337 -10.04 3.80 -4.32
CA ALA A 337 -11.00 2.93 -4.98
C ALA A 337 -10.35 1.68 -5.57
N ILE A 338 -9.27 1.81 -6.36
CA ILE A 338 -8.63 0.69 -7.02
C ILE A 338 -8.02 -0.30 -6.02
N GLN A 339 -7.39 0.21 -4.96
CA GLN A 339 -6.80 -0.62 -3.90
C GLN A 339 -7.88 -1.34 -3.09
N ALA A 340 -8.89 -0.59 -2.61
CA ALA A 340 -9.95 -1.13 -1.77
C ALA A 340 -10.84 -2.15 -2.50
N LEU A 341 -11.21 -1.86 -3.75
CA LEU A 341 -12.03 -2.77 -4.56
C LEU A 341 -11.24 -4.02 -4.96
N SER A 342 -9.95 -3.90 -5.23
CA SER A 342 -9.09 -5.05 -5.52
C SER A 342 -9.00 -5.98 -4.31
N ARG A 343 -8.79 -5.44 -3.10
CA ARG A 343 -8.80 -6.21 -1.85
C ARG A 343 -10.12 -6.95 -1.64
N SER A 344 -11.23 -6.26 -1.76
CA SER A 344 -12.55 -6.87 -1.57
C SER A 344 -12.93 -7.85 -2.69
N TYR A 345 -12.51 -7.58 -3.93
CA TYR A 345 -12.73 -8.50 -5.05
C TYR A 345 -12.04 -9.84 -4.81
N LEU A 346 -10.77 -9.84 -4.38
CA LEU A 346 -10.08 -11.09 -3.99
C LEU A 346 -10.84 -11.80 -2.87
N GLY A 347 -11.18 -11.09 -1.80
CA GLY A 347 -11.90 -11.67 -0.66
C GLY A 347 -13.22 -12.35 -1.01
N LYS A 348 -13.88 -11.94 -2.11
CA LYS A 348 -15.14 -12.54 -2.59
C LYS A 348 -14.95 -13.80 -3.43
N ILE A 349 -13.80 -13.98 -4.08
CA ILE A 349 -13.56 -15.07 -5.03
C ILE A 349 -12.75 -16.23 -4.46
N ILE A 350 -12.17 -16.04 -3.26
CA ILE A 350 -11.34 -17.04 -2.59
C ILE A 350 -12.13 -17.77 -1.49
N PRO A 351 -11.71 -19.00 -1.11
CA PRO A 351 -12.21 -19.67 0.09
C PRO A 351 -11.82 -18.90 1.36
N GLN A 352 -12.78 -18.69 2.28
CA GLN A 352 -12.53 -17.92 3.51
C GLN A 352 -11.51 -18.58 4.42
N GLU A 353 -11.45 -19.91 4.41
CA GLU A 353 -10.54 -20.74 5.21
C GLU A 353 -9.07 -20.59 4.80
N GLN A 354 -8.82 -20.14 3.57
CA GLN A 354 -7.48 -19.97 2.98
C GLN A 354 -7.16 -18.49 2.70
N SER A 355 -7.90 -17.57 3.34
CA SER A 355 -7.75 -16.13 3.08
C SER A 355 -6.33 -15.62 3.36
N GLY A 356 -5.66 -16.10 4.41
CA GLY A 356 -4.28 -15.72 4.72
C GLY A 356 -3.29 -16.08 3.61
N GLU A 357 -3.42 -17.27 3.05
CA GLU A 357 -2.58 -17.73 1.95
C GLU A 357 -2.78 -16.88 0.67
N TYR A 358 -4.03 -16.65 0.27
CA TYR A 358 -4.33 -15.87 -0.93
C TYR A 358 -4.01 -14.38 -0.78
N PHE A 359 -4.22 -13.78 0.39
CA PHE A 359 -3.80 -12.40 0.65
C PHE A 359 -2.27 -12.28 0.76
N GLY A 360 -1.59 -13.31 1.26
CA GLY A 360 -0.13 -13.39 1.19
C GLY A 360 0.40 -13.41 -0.26
N LEU A 361 -0.26 -14.16 -1.17
CA LEU A 361 0.06 -14.14 -2.60
C LEU A 361 -0.25 -12.79 -3.25
N MET A 362 -1.37 -12.16 -2.87
CA MET A 362 -1.72 -10.82 -3.35
C MET A 362 -0.69 -9.78 -2.91
N ASP A 363 -0.17 -9.88 -1.69
CA ASP A 363 0.85 -8.98 -1.15
C ASP A 363 2.17 -9.09 -1.94
N ILE A 364 2.60 -10.31 -2.32
CA ILE A 364 3.73 -10.49 -3.24
C ILE A 364 3.46 -9.79 -4.58
N CYS A 365 2.27 -9.99 -5.14
CA CYS A 365 1.90 -9.35 -6.41
C CYS A 365 1.88 -7.83 -6.29
N GLY A 366 1.44 -7.26 -5.15
CA GLY A 366 1.42 -5.82 -4.92
C GLY A 366 2.82 -5.24 -4.69
N LYS A 367 3.53 -5.74 -3.70
CA LYS A 367 4.82 -5.18 -3.26
C LYS A 367 6.01 -5.62 -4.12
N GLY A 368 6.02 -6.88 -4.56
CA GLY A 368 7.03 -7.37 -5.50
C GLY A 368 6.91 -6.71 -6.87
N ALA A 369 5.71 -6.26 -7.20
CA ALA A 369 5.43 -5.58 -8.44
C ALA A 369 5.96 -4.14 -8.48
N SER A 370 5.99 -3.39 -7.38
CA SER A 370 6.49 -2.00 -7.35
C SER A 370 7.89 -1.87 -7.91
N PHE A 371 8.72 -2.91 -7.73
CA PHE A 371 10.05 -2.97 -8.32
C PHE A 371 10.01 -2.96 -9.86
N LEU A 372 9.06 -3.66 -10.49
CA LEU A 372 8.99 -3.78 -11.96
C LEU A 372 8.68 -2.43 -12.61
N GLY A 373 7.75 -1.63 -12.06
CA GLY A 373 7.41 -0.32 -12.63
C GLY A 373 8.53 0.69 -12.48
N MET A 374 9.16 0.75 -11.32
CA MET A 374 10.34 1.60 -11.10
C MET A 374 11.51 1.18 -11.99
N PHE A 375 11.75 -0.13 -12.13
CA PHE A 375 12.78 -0.65 -13.03
C PHE A 375 12.47 -0.29 -14.49
N LEU A 376 11.22 -0.46 -14.94
CA LEU A 376 10.79 -0.09 -16.28
C LEU A 376 11.01 1.40 -16.55
N MET A 377 10.58 2.27 -15.62
CA MET A 377 10.81 3.72 -15.72
C MET A 377 12.31 4.05 -15.80
N ALA A 378 13.12 3.49 -14.91
CA ALA A 378 14.57 3.74 -14.89
C ALA A 378 15.24 3.31 -16.19
N ARG A 379 14.90 2.14 -16.74
CA ARG A 379 15.49 1.64 -17.99
C ARG A 379 15.05 2.45 -19.19
N ILE A 380 13.78 2.81 -19.28
CA ILE A 380 13.28 3.63 -20.40
C ILE A 380 13.84 5.04 -20.32
N SER A 381 13.90 5.64 -19.11
CA SER A 381 14.56 6.94 -18.94
C SER A 381 16.01 6.88 -19.43
N GLN A 382 16.81 5.87 -19.02
CA GLN A 382 18.19 5.71 -19.47
C GLN A 382 18.32 5.52 -21.00
N LEU A 383 17.45 4.72 -21.60
CA LEU A 383 17.46 4.44 -23.03
C LEU A 383 17.04 5.65 -23.89
N THR A 384 16.30 6.58 -23.30
CA THR A 384 15.77 7.76 -24.00
C THR A 384 16.57 9.04 -23.71
N ILE A 385 17.61 8.99 -22.89
CA ILE A 385 18.56 10.11 -22.69
C ILE A 385 19.15 10.54 -24.04
N GLY A 386 19.08 11.83 -24.33
CA GLY A 386 19.63 12.41 -25.58
C GLY A 386 18.76 12.22 -26.82
N LEU A 387 17.64 11.48 -26.71
CA LEU A 387 16.69 11.38 -27.81
C LEU A 387 15.71 12.56 -27.78
N ASN A 388 15.60 13.26 -28.93
CA ASN A 388 14.64 14.36 -29.09
C ASN A 388 13.28 13.80 -29.52
N PHE A 389 12.44 13.51 -28.54
CA PHE A 389 11.06 13.08 -28.80
C PHE A 389 10.13 14.29 -28.91
N ARG A 390 9.50 14.44 -30.07
CA ARG A 390 8.41 15.38 -30.26
C ARG A 390 7.11 14.64 -30.52
N LEU A 391 6.12 14.91 -29.70
CA LEU A 391 4.79 14.33 -29.85
C LEU A 391 3.75 15.45 -29.75
N PHE A 392 2.85 15.57 -30.70
CA PHE A 392 1.86 16.66 -30.83
C PHE A 392 2.46 18.08 -30.75
N GLY A 393 3.68 18.28 -31.25
CA GLY A 393 4.37 19.57 -31.20
C GLY A 393 5.08 19.88 -29.87
N LEU A 394 4.94 19.06 -28.84
CA LEU A 394 5.60 19.20 -27.57
C LEU A 394 6.91 18.39 -27.54
N GLN A 395 7.96 18.98 -26.99
CA GLN A 395 9.22 18.28 -26.74
C GLN A 395 9.12 17.56 -25.38
N LEU A 396 9.19 16.24 -25.42
CA LEU A 396 9.12 15.41 -24.22
C LEU A 396 10.52 15.12 -23.69
N GLN A 397 10.70 15.25 -22.39
CA GLN A 397 11.91 14.81 -21.69
C GLN A 397 11.91 13.29 -21.53
N HIS A 398 13.05 12.68 -21.25
CA HIS A 398 13.17 11.24 -21.07
C HIS A 398 12.33 10.73 -19.88
N GLU A 399 12.15 11.53 -18.85
CA GLU A 399 11.28 11.23 -17.71
C GLU A 399 9.80 11.14 -18.11
N ASN A 400 9.35 12.01 -19.01
CA ASN A 400 7.98 11.98 -19.53
C ASN A 400 7.69 10.67 -20.26
N ILE A 401 8.66 10.22 -21.10
CA ILE A 401 8.54 8.96 -21.84
C ILE A 401 8.56 7.75 -20.88
N ALA A 402 9.41 7.80 -19.85
CA ALA A 402 9.53 6.77 -18.85
C ALA A 402 8.21 6.57 -18.08
N VAL A 403 7.54 7.66 -17.66
CA VAL A 403 6.22 7.60 -17.03
C VAL A 403 5.18 7.06 -18.02
N GLY A 404 5.19 7.55 -19.28
CA GLY A 404 4.27 7.08 -20.33
C GLY A 404 4.34 5.57 -20.57
N ALA A 405 5.50 4.95 -20.39
CA ALA A 405 5.69 3.51 -20.56
C ALA A 405 4.88 2.65 -19.55
N LEU A 406 4.52 3.22 -18.40
CA LEU A 406 3.66 2.52 -17.42
C LEU A 406 2.27 2.19 -17.98
N VAL A 407 1.83 2.87 -19.05
CA VAL A 407 0.59 2.55 -19.77
C VAL A 407 0.54 1.09 -20.20
N ILE A 408 1.69 0.51 -20.56
CA ILE A 408 1.79 -0.91 -20.95
C ILE A 408 1.31 -1.82 -19.82
N LEU A 409 1.68 -1.50 -18.57
CA LEU A 409 1.28 -2.28 -17.38
C LEU A 409 -0.24 -2.23 -17.18
N PHE A 410 -0.85 -1.06 -17.37
CA PHE A 410 -2.31 -0.90 -17.26
C PHE A 410 -3.04 -1.63 -18.39
N ILE A 411 -2.55 -1.58 -19.63
CA ILE A 411 -3.16 -2.29 -20.77
C ILE A 411 -3.11 -3.80 -20.54
N ILE A 412 -1.95 -4.36 -20.17
CA ILE A 412 -1.82 -5.79 -19.88
C ILE A 412 -2.72 -6.17 -18.70
N GLY A 413 -2.68 -5.39 -17.62
CA GLY A 413 -3.53 -5.58 -16.43
C GLY A 413 -5.01 -5.55 -16.77
N PHE A 414 -5.46 -4.61 -17.61
CA PHE A 414 -6.84 -4.49 -18.05
C PHE A 414 -7.31 -5.72 -18.84
N ILE A 415 -6.52 -6.16 -19.83
CA ILE A 415 -6.85 -7.32 -20.68
C ILE A 415 -6.97 -8.58 -19.81
N LEU A 416 -6.01 -8.79 -18.92
CA LEU A 416 -6.02 -9.95 -18.01
C LEU A 416 -7.18 -9.89 -17.04
N PHE A 417 -7.48 -8.69 -16.49
CA PHE A 417 -8.60 -8.51 -15.58
C PHE A 417 -9.96 -8.74 -16.27
N CYS A 418 -10.13 -8.31 -17.53
CA CYS A 418 -11.33 -8.59 -18.29
C CYS A 418 -11.56 -10.11 -18.47
N LYS A 419 -10.49 -10.86 -18.75
CA LYS A 419 -10.55 -12.33 -18.83
C LYS A 419 -10.89 -12.98 -17.49
N ALA A 420 -10.24 -12.52 -16.40
CA ALA A 420 -10.50 -13.00 -15.05
C ALA A 420 -11.96 -12.76 -14.60
N ASP A 421 -12.47 -11.54 -14.82
CA ASP A 421 -13.84 -11.16 -14.47
C ASP A 421 -14.89 -11.92 -15.28
N ARG A 422 -14.60 -12.20 -16.56
CA ARG A 422 -15.47 -13.05 -17.41
C ARG A 422 -15.56 -14.47 -16.85
N LEU A 423 -14.43 -15.12 -16.57
CA LEU A 423 -14.41 -16.47 -16.00
C LEU A 423 -15.05 -16.53 -14.60
N ARG A 424 -14.91 -15.47 -13.78
CA ARG A 424 -15.63 -15.35 -12.52
C ARG A 424 -17.14 -15.37 -12.74
N LYS A 425 -17.63 -14.56 -13.67
CA LYS A 425 -19.07 -14.48 -13.98
C LYS A 425 -19.63 -15.80 -14.49
N GLU A 426 -18.91 -16.47 -15.38
CA GLU A 426 -19.26 -17.78 -15.88
C GLU A 426 -19.32 -18.82 -14.73
N LYS A 427 -18.38 -18.78 -13.78
CA LYS A 427 -18.32 -19.72 -12.65
C LYS A 427 -19.45 -19.50 -11.62
N PHE A 428 -19.77 -18.24 -11.32
CA PHE A 428 -20.75 -17.90 -10.28
C PHE A 428 -22.14 -17.56 -10.82
N GLY A 429 -22.37 -17.61 -12.14
CA GLY A 429 -23.67 -17.36 -12.77
C GLY A 429 -24.16 -15.91 -12.63
N ILE A 430 -23.25 -14.92 -12.68
CA ILE A 430 -23.54 -13.49 -12.45
C ILE A 430 -23.50 -12.71 -13.77
#